data_e19dc8a43e374e8efd7183887d747cd4
#
_entry.id   e19dc8a43e374e8efd7183887d747cd4
#
_cell.length_a   1.000
_cell.length_b   1.000
_cell.length_c   1.000
_cell.angle_alpha   90.00
_cell.angle_beta   90.00
_cell.angle_gamma   90.00
#
_symmetry.space_group_name_H-M   'P 1'
#
loop_
_entity.id
_entity.type
_entity.pdbx_description
1 polymer ?
#
loop_
_entity_poly.entity_id
_entity_poly.type
_entity_poly.pdbx_seq_one_letter_code
_entity_poly.pdbx_strand_id
1 'polypeptide(L)'
;MADNQITLDVSGRKFRTSKSVLSVSPYFRNLFDRWADGADHQADGSYSVDADANTFEHLLSFMRRPSRFPLYWTKEDGFDYALYNSVEADADFFMLEGLRDWIKQRKYLEAVSVVVRTGSAAKEQRLDGDVVIEKYVNRRGGFILCPLALHQDPENGCWRNDKCQKAMTANGLQMSGARDDLLVAVTEFHFNNEILVNDTKSH
;
A
#
# COMPACT_ATOMS: atom_id res chain seq x y z
N MET A 1 -41.71 17.09 7.28
CA MET A 1 -40.29 17.24 7.02
C MET A 1 -40.07 16.72 5.62
N ALA A 2 -39.73 17.60 4.67
CA ALA A 2 -39.57 17.19 3.28
C ALA A 2 -38.42 16.18 3.23
N ASP A 3 -38.70 15.07 2.56
CA ASP A 3 -37.75 13.97 2.36
C ASP A 3 -36.57 14.50 1.55
N ASN A 4 -35.45 14.77 2.24
CA ASN A 4 -34.22 15.32 1.63
C ASN A 4 -33.44 14.23 0.89
N GLN A 5 -34.08 13.05 0.67
CA GLN A 5 -33.46 11.92 -0.01
C GLN A 5 -33.52 12.09 -1.52
N ILE A 6 -32.41 11.73 -2.15
CA ILE A 6 -32.20 11.72 -3.61
C ILE A 6 -31.70 10.35 -4.02
N THR A 7 -32.18 9.85 -5.14
CA THR A 7 -31.62 8.69 -5.81
C THR A 7 -30.92 9.15 -7.07
N LEU A 8 -29.62 8.86 -7.17
CA LEU A 8 -28.82 9.07 -8.36
C LEU A 8 -28.73 7.75 -9.14
N ASP A 9 -28.84 7.84 -10.44
CA ASP A 9 -28.49 6.78 -11.37
C ASP A 9 -27.16 7.13 -12.03
N VAL A 10 -26.11 6.42 -11.62
CA VAL A 10 -24.77 6.62 -12.16
C VAL A 10 -24.43 5.44 -13.07
N SER A 11 -24.51 5.65 -14.37
CA SER A 11 -24.30 4.62 -15.39
C SER A 11 -25.06 3.31 -15.11
N GLY A 12 -26.34 3.41 -14.69
CA GLY A 12 -27.19 2.27 -14.39
C GLY A 12 -27.13 1.73 -12.96
N ARG A 13 -26.23 2.23 -12.12
CA ARG A 13 -26.15 1.89 -10.69
C ARG A 13 -26.82 2.95 -9.83
N LYS A 14 -27.75 2.52 -8.98
CA LYS A 14 -28.53 3.44 -8.12
C LYS A 14 -27.82 3.72 -6.80
N PHE A 15 -27.67 5.02 -6.48
CA PHE A 15 -27.12 5.50 -5.22
C PHE A 15 -28.14 6.35 -4.48
N ARG A 16 -28.50 5.92 -3.26
CA ARG A 16 -29.38 6.68 -2.38
C ARG A 16 -28.56 7.58 -1.45
N THR A 17 -28.89 8.86 -1.43
CA THR A 17 -28.18 9.86 -0.63
C THR A 17 -29.12 11.03 -0.28
N SER A 18 -28.59 12.13 0.21
CA SER A 18 -29.36 13.34 0.51
C SER A 18 -28.78 14.58 -0.16
N LYS A 19 -29.59 15.62 -0.34
CA LYS A 19 -29.12 16.93 -0.84
C LYS A 19 -27.97 17.49 0.02
N SER A 20 -28.05 17.33 1.34
CA SER A 20 -27.02 17.81 2.26
C SER A 20 -25.65 17.15 2.02
N VAL A 21 -25.62 15.85 1.76
CA VAL A 21 -24.39 15.13 1.41
C VAL A 21 -23.83 15.61 0.07
N LEU A 22 -24.68 15.69 -0.96
CA LEU A 22 -24.25 16.15 -2.29
C LEU A 22 -23.80 17.60 -2.29
N SER A 23 -24.32 18.45 -1.39
CA SER A 23 -23.94 19.87 -1.28
C SER A 23 -22.47 20.10 -0.88
N VAL A 24 -21.74 19.05 -0.46
CA VAL A 24 -20.29 19.12 -0.28
C VAL A 24 -19.61 19.45 -1.62
N SER A 25 -20.14 18.96 -2.73
CA SER A 25 -19.67 19.20 -4.09
C SER A 25 -20.34 20.47 -4.68
N PRO A 26 -19.58 21.46 -5.12
CA PRO A 26 -20.12 22.59 -5.87
C PRO A 26 -20.83 22.19 -7.17
N TYR A 27 -20.36 21.12 -7.81
CA TYR A 27 -21.01 20.56 -9.01
C TYR A 27 -22.48 20.23 -8.74
N PHE A 28 -22.79 19.49 -7.68
CA PHE A 28 -24.17 19.14 -7.33
C PHE A 28 -24.97 20.35 -6.86
N ARG A 29 -24.37 21.29 -6.14
CA ARG A 29 -25.07 22.54 -5.79
C ARG A 29 -25.59 23.27 -7.02
N ASN A 30 -24.77 23.34 -8.05
CA ASN A 30 -25.15 23.99 -9.32
C ASN A 30 -26.23 23.19 -10.09
N LEU A 31 -26.34 21.88 -9.87
CA LEU A 31 -27.37 21.05 -10.50
C LEU A 31 -28.73 21.10 -9.79
N PHE A 32 -28.79 21.45 -8.52
CA PHE A 32 -30.05 21.41 -7.76
C PHE A 32 -31.11 22.30 -8.35
N ASP A 33 -30.77 23.48 -8.89
CA ASP A 33 -31.72 24.36 -9.52
C ASP A 33 -32.29 23.75 -10.82
N ARG A 34 -31.43 23.14 -11.63
CA ARG A 34 -31.84 22.38 -12.82
C ARG A 34 -32.73 21.19 -12.49
N TRP A 35 -32.42 20.50 -11.42
CA TRP A 35 -33.21 19.36 -10.97
C TRP A 35 -34.58 19.79 -10.42
N ALA A 36 -34.70 20.98 -9.84
CA ALA A 36 -35.97 21.57 -9.45
C ALA A 36 -36.93 21.77 -10.64
N ASP A 37 -36.36 22.06 -11.83
CA ASP A 37 -37.11 22.18 -13.09
C ASP A 37 -37.35 20.82 -13.78
N GLY A 38 -36.98 19.70 -13.15
CA GLY A 38 -37.18 18.35 -13.69
C GLY A 38 -36.11 17.90 -14.69
N ALA A 39 -35.04 18.69 -14.91
CA ALA A 39 -33.92 18.27 -15.74
C ALA A 39 -33.21 17.03 -15.15
N ASP A 40 -32.73 16.17 -16.02
CA ASP A 40 -32.02 14.93 -15.67
C ASP A 40 -32.85 13.91 -14.83
N HIS A 41 -34.17 14.16 -14.65
CA HIS A 41 -35.09 13.31 -13.92
C HIS A 41 -35.56 12.15 -14.79
N GLN A 42 -35.41 10.93 -14.33
CA GLN A 42 -35.83 9.71 -15.00
C GLN A 42 -37.27 9.32 -14.60
N ALA A 43 -37.90 8.44 -15.39
CA ALA A 43 -39.26 7.98 -15.13
C ALA A 43 -39.42 7.27 -13.77
N ASP A 44 -38.37 6.70 -13.23
CA ASP A 44 -38.35 6.01 -11.95
C ASP A 44 -38.06 6.94 -10.74
N GLY A 45 -37.96 8.23 -10.98
CA GLY A 45 -37.71 9.24 -9.93
C GLY A 45 -36.24 9.43 -9.56
N SER A 46 -35.31 8.81 -10.28
CA SER A 46 -33.87 9.05 -10.09
C SER A 46 -33.35 10.16 -10.99
N TYR A 47 -32.20 10.73 -10.62
CA TYR A 47 -31.47 11.70 -11.43
C TYR A 47 -30.28 11.03 -12.10
N SER A 48 -30.13 11.24 -13.42
CA SER A 48 -29.02 10.67 -14.20
C SER A 48 -27.73 11.45 -13.95
N VAL A 49 -26.65 10.71 -13.71
CA VAL A 49 -25.29 11.24 -13.59
C VAL A 49 -24.37 10.40 -14.46
N ASP A 50 -23.71 11.04 -15.42
CA ASP A 50 -22.75 10.38 -16.31
C ASP A 50 -21.35 10.35 -15.66
N ALA A 51 -21.05 9.22 -15.01
CA ALA A 51 -19.77 8.98 -14.35
C ALA A 51 -19.52 7.46 -14.19
N ASP A 52 -18.31 7.06 -13.88
CA ASP A 52 -18.03 5.68 -13.48
C ASP A 52 -18.62 5.38 -12.10
N ALA A 53 -19.48 4.36 -12.04
CA ALA A 53 -20.20 4.03 -10.83
C ALA A 53 -19.30 3.55 -9.68
N ASN A 54 -18.17 2.89 -10.01
CA ASN A 54 -17.24 2.40 -9.00
C ASN A 54 -16.47 3.56 -8.38
N THR A 55 -15.91 4.45 -9.20
CA THR A 55 -15.20 5.63 -8.70
C THR A 55 -16.16 6.56 -7.95
N PHE A 56 -17.39 6.74 -8.46
CA PHE A 56 -18.40 7.57 -7.80
C PHE A 56 -18.74 7.09 -6.38
N GLU A 57 -18.74 5.79 -6.12
CA GLU A 57 -18.94 5.26 -4.77
C GLU A 57 -17.93 5.81 -3.76
N HIS A 58 -16.65 5.93 -4.17
CA HIS A 58 -15.60 6.51 -3.34
C HIS A 58 -15.81 8.01 -3.10
N LEU A 59 -16.21 8.75 -4.14
CA LEU A 59 -16.54 10.17 -4.00
C LEU A 59 -17.74 10.39 -3.08
N LEU A 60 -18.78 9.57 -3.21
CA LEU A 60 -19.94 9.64 -2.34
C LEU A 60 -19.61 9.31 -0.88
N SER A 61 -18.69 8.35 -0.67
CA SER A 61 -18.18 8.03 0.65
C SER A 61 -17.43 9.22 1.27
N PHE A 62 -16.61 9.91 0.48
CA PHE A 62 -15.95 11.14 0.91
C PHE A 62 -16.97 12.26 1.21
N MET A 63 -17.93 12.51 0.33
CA MET A 63 -18.97 13.54 0.56
C MET A 63 -19.78 13.28 1.83
N ARG A 64 -19.98 12.02 2.22
CA ARG A 64 -20.63 11.67 3.50
C ARG A 64 -19.78 12.00 4.72
N ARG A 65 -18.45 12.02 4.56
CA ARG A 65 -17.47 12.27 5.63
C ARG A 65 -16.32 13.14 5.13
N PRO A 66 -16.56 14.40 4.75
CA PRO A 66 -15.54 15.24 4.12
C PRO A 66 -14.38 15.61 5.05
N SER A 67 -14.48 15.29 6.34
CA SER A 67 -13.39 15.42 7.31
C SER A 67 -12.36 14.27 7.25
N ARG A 68 -12.56 13.27 6.38
CA ARG A 68 -11.65 12.13 6.29
C ARG A 68 -11.29 11.82 4.84
N PHE A 69 -9.99 11.78 4.57
CA PHE A 69 -9.46 11.34 3.30
C PHE A 69 -9.41 9.80 3.23
N PRO A 70 -9.59 9.20 2.04
CA PRO A 70 -9.56 7.76 1.86
C PRO A 70 -8.13 7.21 1.90
N LEU A 71 -7.97 6.00 2.45
CA LEU A 71 -6.73 5.23 2.34
C LEU A 71 -6.99 3.97 1.51
N TYR A 72 -6.43 3.92 0.31
CA TYR A 72 -6.46 2.75 -0.58
C TYR A 72 -5.10 2.07 -0.53
N TRP A 73 -4.91 1.24 0.47
CA TRP A 73 -3.67 0.54 0.74
C TRP A 73 -3.94 -0.82 1.37
N THR A 74 -3.19 -1.83 0.93
CA THR A 74 -3.14 -3.15 1.56
C THR A 74 -1.70 -3.55 1.85
N LYS A 75 -1.49 -4.55 2.71
CA LYS A 75 -0.14 -5.07 2.99
C LYS A 75 0.44 -5.82 1.80
N GLU A 76 -0.43 -6.45 1.02
CA GLU A 76 -0.09 -7.32 -0.09
C GLU A 76 0.29 -6.50 -1.33
N ASP A 77 -0.53 -5.49 -1.66
CA ASP A 77 -0.42 -4.77 -2.94
C ASP A 77 0.16 -3.35 -2.77
N GLY A 78 0.26 -2.86 -1.52
CA GLY A 78 0.63 -1.47 -1.26
C GLY A 78 -0.48 -0.48 -1.60
N PHE A 79 -0.13 0.69 -2.16
CA PHE A 79 -1.09 1.71 -2.56
C PHE A 79 -1.73 1.39 -3.92
N ASP A 80 -3.05 1.48 -4.01
CA ASP A 80 -3.78 1.38 -5.27
C ASP A 80 -3.71 2.71 -6.04
N TYR A 81 -2.62 2.88 -6.79
CA TYR A 81 -2.40 4.09 -7.60
C TYR A 81 -3.44 4.27 -8.71
N ALA A 82 -3.98 3.18 -9.25
CA ALA A 82 -5.00 3.24 -10.31
C ALA A 82 -6.29 3.85 -9.75
N LEU A 83 -6.71 3.39 -8.57
CA LEU A 83 -7.90 3.93 -7.90
C LEU A 83 -7.68 5.39 -7.49
N TYR A 84 -6.50 5.74 -6.94
CA TYR A 84 -6.20 7.15 -6.63
C TYR A 84 -6.28 8.05 -7.86
N ASN A 85 -5.74 7.63 -9.01
CA ASN A 85 -5.80 8.40 -10.24
C ASN A 85 -7.25 8.58 -10.73
N SER A 86 -8.07 7.53 -10.68
CA SER A 86 -9.48 7.62 -11.07
C SER A 86 -10.26 8.54 -10.13
N VAL A 87 -10.06 8.41 -8.82
CA VAL A 87 -10.70 9.27 -7.81
C VAL A 87 -10.24 10.73 -7.93
N GLU A 88 -8.96 10.99 -8.28
CA GLU A 88 -8.45 12.35 -8.53
C GLU A 88 -9.19 13.01 -9.70
N ALA A 89 -9.30 12.29 -10.84
CA ALA A 89 -9.95 12.81 -12.04
C ALA A 89 -11.42 13.13 -11.79
N ASP A 90 -12.14 12.20 -11.14
CA ASP A 90 -13.56 12.41 -10.82
C ASP A 90 -13.76 13.46 -9.72
N ALA A 91 -12.84 13.58 -8.74
CA ALA A 91 -12.88 14.63 -7.75
C ALA A 91 -12.72 16.03 -8.38
N ASP A 92 -11.89 16.15 -9.43
CA ASP A 92 -11.79 17.39 -10.21
C ASP A 92 -13.10 17.69 -10.95
N PHE A 93 -13.67 16.69 -11.64
CA PHE A 93 -14.94 16.82 -12.36
C PHE A 93 -16.09 17.24 -11.44
N PHE A 94 -16.20 16.63 -10.27
CA PHE A 94 -17.23 16.95 -9.28
C PHE A 94 -16.87 18.14 -8.38
N MET A 95 -15.80 18.88 -8.67
CA MET A 95 -15.34 20.07 -7.93
C MET A 95 -15.08 19.79 -6.44
N LEU A 96 -14.57 18.61 -6.11
CA LEU A 96 -14.14 18.24 -4.77
C LEU A 96 -12.66 18.60 -4.57
N GLU A 97 -12.35 19.89 -4.62
CA GLU A 97 -10.98 20.43 -4.68
C GLU A 97 -10.10 19.91 -3.54
N GLY A 98 -10.64 19.85 -2.32
CA GLY A 98 -9.87 19.36 -1.16
C GLY A 98 -9.41 17.90 -1.33
N LEU A 99 -10.26 17.04 -1.88
CA LEU A 99 -9.92 15.64 -2.16
C LEU A 99 -8.92 15.55 -3.32
N ARG A 100 -9.21 16.24 -4.43
CA ARG A 100 -8.34 16.31 -5.60
C ARG A 100 -6.92 16.73 -5.21
N ASP A 101 -6.78 17.86 -4.52
CA ASP A 101 -5.50 18.44 -4.17
C ASP A 101 -4.70 17.56 -3.21
N TRP A 102 -5.38 16.92 -2.26
CA TRP A 102 -4.77 15.98 -1.33
C TRP A 102 -4.18 14.76 -2.09
N ILE A 103 -4.93 14.19 -3.05
CA ILE A 103 -4.46 13.08 -3.89
C ILE A 103 -3.33 13.55 -4.81
N LYS A 104 -3.49 14.68 -5.51
CA LYS A 104 -2.52 15.26 -6.42
C LYS A 104 -1.17 15.54 -5.75
N GLN A 105 -1.19 15.98 -4.50
CA GLN A 105 0.01 16.18 -3.68
C GLN A 105 0.57 14.87 -3.12
N ARG A 106 -0.06 13.73 -3.41
CA ARG A 106 0.33 12.39 -2.94
C ARG A 106 0.46 12.28 -1.41
N LYS A 107 -0.33 13.04 -0.67
CA LYS A 107 -0.29 13.02 0.80
C LYS A 107 -0.61 11.65 1.39
N TYR A 108 -1.35 10.81 0.66
CA TYR A 108 -1.62 9.43 1.06
C TYR A 108 -0.34 8.60 1.28
N LEU A 109 0.77 8.93 0.61
CA LEU A 109 2.05 8.24 0.83
C LEU A 109 2.61 8.45 2.25
N GLU A 110 2.24 9.54 2.91
CA GLU A 110 2.64 9.84 4.28
C GLU A 110 1.79 9.08 5.32
N ALA A 111 0.66 8.48 4.88
CA ALA A 111 -0.24 7.74 5.77
C ALA A 111 0.32 6.39 6.20
N VAL A 112 1.22 5.78 5.43
CA VAL A 112 1.84 4.49 5.73
C VAL A 112 3.35 4.57 5.56
N SER A 113 4.09 4.26 6.59
CA SER A 113 5.54 4.10 6.52
C SER A 113 5.93 2.66 6.83
N VAL A 114 6.97 2.18 6.12
CA VAL A 114 7.45 0.80 6.22
C VAL A 114 8.90 0.82 6.70
N VAL A 115 9.18 0.11 7.79
CA VAL A 115 10.52 -0.07 8.32
C VAL A 115 10.91 -1.53 8.19
N VAL A 116 11.97 -1.81 7.42
CA VAL A 116 12.52 -3.16 7.28
C VAL A 116 13.80 -3.27 8.09
N ARG A 117 13.84 -4.24 9.00
CA ARG A 117 15.03 -4.58 9.78
C ARG A 117 15.47 -6.00 9.46
N THR A 118 16.75 -6.18 9.20
CA THR A 118 17.35 -7.49 8.97
C THR A 118 18.35 -7.80 10.08
N GLY A 119 18.37 -9.04 10.56
CA GLY A 119 19.30 -9.46 11.59
C GLY A 119 19.38 -10.98 11.73
N SER A 120 20.36 -11.46 12.49
CA SER A 120 20.41 -12.86 12.89
C SER A 120 19.40 -13.12 14.02
N ALA A 121 18.76 -14.26 14.00
CA ALA A 121 17.57 -14.66 14.79
C ALA A 121 17.69 -14.59 16.35
N ALA A 122 18.68 -13.91 16.90
CA ALA A 122 19.01 -14.01 18.32
C ALA A 122 18.21 -13.13 19.28
N LYS A 123 17.31 -12.26 18.80
CA LYS A 123 16.45 -11.47 19.71
C LYS A 123 15.03 -11.36 19.15
N GLU A 124 14.14 -12.21 19.58
CA GLU A 124 12.71 -11.95 19.54
C GLU A 124 12.40 -10.75 20.45
N GLN A 125 12.44 -9.54 19.90
CA GLN A 125 11.82 -8.39 20.56
C GLN A 125 10.29 -8.52 20.40
N ARG A 126 9.56 -8.23 21.47
CA ARG A 126 8.12 -8.03 21.41
C ARG A 126 7.85 -6.97 20.34
N LEU A 127 7.22 -7.36 19.26
CA LEU A 127 6.87 -6.49 18.17
C LEU A 127 5.43 -6.05 18.42
N ASP A 128 5.25 -4.77 18.74
CA ASP A 128 3.93 -4.15 18.85
C ASP A 128 3.55 -3.59 17.47
N GLY A 129 2.43 -4.04 16.92
CA GLY A 129 1.86 -3.49 15.70
C GLY A 129 1.72 -4.49 14.56
N ASP A 130 1.43 -3.95 13.39
CA ASP A 130 1.30 -4.69 12.14
C ASP A 130 2.67 -5.09 11.59
N VAL A 131 3.08 -6.33 11.86
CA VAL A 131 4.42 -6.84 11.56
C VAL A 131 4.34 -8.05 10.65
N VAL A 132 5.21 -8.10 9.65
CA VAL A 132 5.48 -9.30 8.84
C VAL A 132 6.88 -9.79 9.13
N ILE A 133 7.02 -11.08 9.47
CA ILE A 133 8.31 -11.71 9.76
C ILE A 133 8.60 -12.74 8.68
N GLU A 134 9.70 -12.56 7.98
CA GLU A 134 10.19 -13.51 6.98
C GLU A 134 11.52 -14.11 7.47
N LYS A 135 11.66 -15.43 7.29
CA LYS A 135 12.85 -16.16 7.72
C LYS A 135 13.55 -16.74 6.49
N TYR A 136 14.81 -16.41 6.32
CA TYR A 136 15.65 -16.89 5.24
C TYR A 136 16.81 -17.72 5.79
N VAL A 137 17.10 -18.83 5.14
CA VAL A 137 18.28 -19.64 5.44
C VAL A 137 19.38 -19.25 4.47
N ASN A 138 20.43 -18.63 4.98
CA ASN A 138 21.63 -18.34 4.21
C ASN A 138 22.63 -19.48 4.39
N ARG A 139 22.77 -20.31 3.37
CA ARG A 139 23.76 -21.39 3.35
C ARG A 139 25.10 -20.81 2.96
N ARG A 140 25.98 -20.67 3.91
CA ARG A 140 27.40 -20.42 3.59
C ARG A 140 28.02 -21.73 3.13
N GLY A 141 28.52 -21.75 1.90
CA GLY A 141 29.29 -22.87 1.38
C GLY A 141 30.46 -23.17 2.33
N GLY A 142 30.71 -24.44 2.59
CA GLY A 142 31.87 -24.84 3.38
C GLY A 142 33.15 -24.43 2.67
N PHE A 143 34.14 -23.99 3.44
CA PHE A 143 35.48 -23.72 2.92
C PHE A 143 36.28 -25.01 2.86
N ILE A 144 37.01 -25.20 1.78
CA ILE A 144 38.00 -26.29 1.71
C ILE A 144 39.07 -26.00 2.77
N LEU A 145 39.29 -26.94 3.69
CA LEU A 145 40.36 -26.82 4.66
C LEU A 145 41.65 -27.41 4.09
N CYS A 146 42.78 -26.70 4.26
CA CYS A 146 44.07 -27.26 3.90
C CYS A 146 44.39 -28.48 4.77
N PRO A 147 44.54 -29.69 4.23
CA PRO A 147 44.76 -30.90 5.02
C PRO A 147 46.07 -30.89 5.81
N LEU A 148 46.99 -30.02 5.44
CA LEU A 148 48.29 -29.87 6.10
C LEU A 148 48.42 -28.55 6.88
N ALA A 149 47.35 -27.77 6.95
CA ALA A 149 47.30 -26.45 7.60
C ALA A 149 48.38 -25.45 7.08
N LEU A 150 48.81 -25.61 5.82
CA LEU A 150 49.91 -24.82 5.23
C LEU A 150 49.43 -23.53 4.54
N HIS A 151 48.14 -23.46 4.21
CA HIS A 151 47.57 -22.36 3.44
C HIS A 151 46.35 -21.76 4.14
N GLN A 152 46.32 -20.42 4.19
CA GLN A 152 45.12 -19.69 4.68
C GLN A 152 44.02 -19.59 3.60
N ASP A 153 44.43 -19.64 2.34
CA ASP A 153 43.53 -19.72 1.18
C ASP A 153 43.75 -21.06 0.44
N PRO A 154 42.99 -22.13 0.81
CA PRO A 154 43.14 -23.46 0.23
C PRO A 154 42.81 -23.52 -1.25
N GLU A 155 41.87 -22.69 -1.73
CA GLU A 155 41.45 -22.70 -3.14
C GLU A 155 42.61 -22.37 -4.10
N ASN A 156 43.49 -21.45 -3.70
CA ASN A 156 44.63 -21.09 -4.51
C ASN A 156 45.95 -21.82 -4.10
N GLY A 157 46.11 -22.13 -2.83
CA GLY A 157 47.32 -22.69 -2.29
C GLY A 157 47.43 -24.20 -2.44
N CYS A 158 46.38 -24.94 -2.08
CA CYS A 158 46.39 -26.39 -2.05
C CYS A 158 46.50 -27.03 -3.45
N TRP A 159 45.81 -26.47 -4.44
CA TRP A 159 45.80 -26.96 -5.81
C TRP A 159 47.17 -26.76 -6.53
N ARG A 160 48.03 -25.90 -5.99
CA ARG A 160 49.41 -25.67 -6.52
C ARG A 160 50.47 -26.42 -5.74
N ASN A 161 50.11 -27.17 -4.71
CA ASN A 161 51.07 -27.85 -3.84
C ASN A 161 50.84 -29.36 -3.86
N ASP A 162 51.78 -30.11 -4.41
CA ASP A 162 51.70 -31.56 -4.58
C ASP A 162 51.46 -32.35 -3.27
N LYS A 163 52.02 -31.85 -2.14
CA LYS A 163 51.85 -32.49 -0.84
C LYS A 163 50.39 -32.36 -0.37
N CYS A 164 49.78 -31.19 -0.57
CA CYS A 164 48.38 -30.95 -0.24
C CYS A 164 47.46 -31.75 -1.15
N GLN A 165 47.74 -31.81 -2.44
CA GLN A 165 46.97 -32.64 -3.38
C GLN A 165 46.98 -34.11 -3.01
N LYS A 166 48.16 -34.66 -2.70
CA LYS A 166 48.28 -36.05 -2.21
C LYS A 166 47.50 -36.30 -0.93
N ALA A 167 47.59 -35.36 0.02
CA ALA A 167 46.83 -35.44 1.27
C ALA A 167 45.31 -35.34 1.06
N MET A 168 44.83 -34.48 0.16
CA MET A 168 43.43 -34.38 -0.21
C MET A 168 42.93 -35.64 -0.92
N THR A 169 43.75 -36.27 -1.76
CA THR A 169 43.42 -37.52 -2.43
C THR A 169 43.38 -38.70 -1.48
N ALA A 170 44.25 -38.74 -0.49
CA ALA A 170 44.34 -39.81 0.49
C ALA A 170 43.26 -39.74 1.57
N ASN A 171 42.90 -38.54 2.02
CA ASN A 171 42.02 -38.32 3.16
C ASN A 171 40.63 -37.74 2.79
N GLY A 172 40.40 -37.52 1.50
CA GLY A 172 39.23 -36.80 1.03
C GLY A 172 39.35 -35.28 1.26
N LEU A 173 38.49 -34.50 0.55
CA LEU A 173 38.34 -33.06 0.74
C LEU A 173 37.70 -32.81 2.11
N GLN A 174 38.45 -32.26 3.02
CA GLN A 174 37.91 -31.76 4.29
C GLN A 174 37.32 -30.37 4.05
N MET A 175 36.01 -30.26 4.24
CA MET A 175 35.31 -28.97 4.22
C MET A 175 35.03 -28.55 5.65
N SER A 176 35.27 -27.31 5.98
CA SER A 176 34.66 -26.74 7.20
C SER A 176 33.16 -26.86 7.05
N GLY A 177 32.47 -27.32 8.07
CA GLY A 177 31.00 -27.55 8.00
C GLY A 177 30.29 -26.32 7.44
N ALA A 178 29.43 -26.57 6.47
CA ALA A 178 28.50 -25.54 6.01
C ALA A 178 27.69 -25.08 7.22
N ARG A 179 27.63 -23.78 7.45
CA ARG A 179 26.78 -23.21 8.49
C ARG A 179 25.56 -22.60 7.82
N ASP A 180 24.41 -23.03 8.24
CA ASP A 180 23.16 -22.38 7.90
C ASP A 180 22.97 -21.23 8.87
N ASP A 181 23.10 -20.00 8.37
CA ASP A 181 22.76 -18.79 9.14
C ASP A 181 21.30 -18.45 8.90
N LEU A 182 20.51 -18.40 9.97
CA LEU A 182 19.13 -17.91 9.87
C LEU A 182 19.13 -16.40 9.86
N LEU A 183 18.68 -15.82 8.73
CA LEU A 183 18.41 -14.40 8.61
C LEU A 183 16.92 -14.16 8.80
N VAL A 184 16.59 -13.20 9.63
CA VAL A 184 15.21 -12.76 9.86
C VAL A 184 15.06 -11.35 9.30
N ALA A 185 14.09 -11.16 8.41
CA ALA A 185 13.63 -9.86 7.99
C ALA A 185 12.32 -9.55 8.72
N VAL A 186 12.28 -8.41 9.38
CA VAL A 186 11.12 -7.91 10.10
C VAL A 186 10.66 -6.64 9.39
N THR A 187 9.45 -6.67 8.85
CA THR A 187 8.80 -5.52 8.22
C THR A 187 7.73 -4.99 9.16
N GLU A 188 7.89 -3.75 9.61
CA GLU A 188 6.95 -3.06 10.49
C GLU A 188 6.20 -1.99 9.67
N PHE A 189 4.86 -1.95 9.80
CA PHE A 189 4.01 -0.95 9.18
C PHE A 189 3.53 0.05 10.24
N HIS A 190 3.74 1.33 9.98
CA HIS A 190 3.31 2.42 10.85
C HIS A 190 2.29 3.28 10.13
N PHE A 191 1.14 3.52 10.76
CA PHE A 191 0.04 4.30 10.21
C PHE A 191 -0.02 5.69 10.82
N ASN A 192 0.06 6.72 9.98
CA ASN A 192 -0.17 8.11 10.37
C ASN A 192 -1.61 8.52 10.03
N ASN A 193 -2.51 8.36 11.00
CA ASN A 193 -3.92 8.68 10.82
C ASN A 193 -4.20 10.19 10.76
N GLU A 194 -3.26 11.04 11.19
CA GLU A 194 -3.44 12.49 11.18
C GLU A 194 -3.50 13.02 9.75
N ILE A 195 -2.72 12.45 8.83
CA ILE A 195 -2.72 12.84 7.42
C ILE A 195 -4.06 12.52 6.71
N LEU A 196 -4.84 11.59 7.28
CA LEU A 196 -6.16 11.22 6.76
C LEU A 196 -7.28 12.10 7.28
N VAL A 197 -6.98 13.06 8.15
CA VAL A 197 -7.96 14.01 8.68
C VAL A 197 -7.89 15.30 7.88
N ASN A 198 -9.05 15.72 7.37
CA ASN A 198 -9.20 17.01 6.74
C ASN A 198 -9.47 18.06 7.82
N ASP A 199 -8.43 18.72 8.27
CA ASP A 199 -8.55 19.85 9.22
C ASP A 199 -9.08 21.11 8.52
N THR A 200 -10.18 21.00 7.80
CA THR A 200 -10.92 22.19 7.38
C THR A 200 -11.62 22.81 8.60
N LYS A 201 -10.82 23.23 9.58
CA LYS A 201 -11.19 24.36 10.39
C LYS A 201 -10.84 25.61 9.59
N SER A 202 -11.65 25.85 8.57
CA SER A 202 -12.27 27.12 8.18
C SER A 202 -11.53 28.42 8.30
N HIS A 203 -11.74 29.16 7.38
CA HIS A 203 -11.91 30.62 7.57
C HIS A 203 -13.29 31.03 7.08
#